data_3a3f5047c1d8b6b303e75fdfafd224a6
#
_entry.id   3a3f5047c1d8b6b303e75fdfafd224a6
#
_cell.length_a   1.000
_cell.length_b   1.000
_cell.length_c   1.000
_cell.angle_alpha   90.00
_cell.angle_beta   90.00
_cell.angle_gamma   90.00
#
_symmetry.space_group_name_H-M   'P 1'
#
loop_
_entity.id
_entity.type
_entity.pdbx_description
1 polymer ?
#
loop_
_entity_poly.entity_id
_entity_poly.type
_entity_poly.pdbx_seq_one_letter_code
_entity_poly.pdbx_strand_id
1 'polypeptide(L)'
;QRRVLYCMIELNNGPDKPHRKCARIVGDTMGKYHPHGDSSIYGALVNMAQEWSTRYPLVDGHGNFGSVDGDGAAAMRYTEARLSKISMEMLADINKDTVDFQPNFDETEREPVVLPARFPNLLVNGTTGIAVGMATNIPPHNLRETINAVVKIIDNIVEEDRETAMEELLEIVKGPDFPTGATILGTRGIEEAYRTGRGKIRVRAVTNIETLPNGKSRIVVTELPYLVNKARLIEKIAELVRDKKIDGITDLNDHSSREGMRICIDLRKDANANVILNLLYKHTQLQDTFGVIMLSLVPNHGSMEPKVLNLKEMLEYYLEHQENVVRRRTQYDLNKAQERAHILEGLLKALDNIDEVIRIIRGSRNVQIAKQELIERCELTDVPAQAIVDMRLRALTGLEREKLEAEYAELMEKIRKFQAILADRKLLLRVIREEILAIAEKYGDDRKTSIGYDVYDISTEDLIPRENTVITMTKLGYIKRMTVDN
;
A
#
# COMPACT_ATOMS: atom_id res chain seq x y z
N GLN A 1 -9.96 -7.31 0.91
CA GLN A 1 -8.63 -7.07 1.53
C GLN A 1 -8.77 -6.55 2.97
N ARG A 2 -9.53 -5.47 3.20
CA ARG A 2 -9.73 -4.89 4.54
C ARG A 2 -10.17 -5.91 5.57
N ARG A 3 -11.17 -6.73 5.25
CA ARG A 3 -11.71 -7.76 6.15
C ARG A 3 -10.70 -8.85 6.47
N VAL A 4 -9.88 -9.23 5.48
CA VAL A 4 -8.78 -10.20 5.67
C VAL A 4 -7.73 -9.66 6.62
N LEU A 5 -7.28 -8.42 6.41
CA LEU A 5 -6.28 -7.77 7.27
C LEU A 5 -6.79 -7.59 8.70
N TYR A 6 -8.05 -7.17 8.85
CA TYR A 6 -8.67 -7.03 10.16
C TYR A 6 -8.80 -8.37 10.89
N CYS A 7 -9.22 -9.41 10.18
CA CYS A 7 -9.26 -10.77 10.74
C CYS A 7 -7.88 -11.24 11.21
N MET A 8 -6.83 -10.96 10.44
CA MET A 8 -5.47 -11.35 10.79
C MET A 8 -4.97 -10.64 12.05
N ILE A 9 -5.28 -9.36 12.24
CA ILE A 9 -4.89 -8.65 13.47
C ILE A 9 -5.69 -9.16 14.68
N GLU A 10 -6.96 -9.50 14.51
CA GLU A 10 -7.79 -10.10 15.57
C GLU A 10 -7.29 -11.50 15.96
N LEU A 11 -6.72 -12.25 15.02
CA LEU A 11 -6.08 -13.54 15.27
C LEU A 11 -4.67 -13.41 15.91
N ASN A 12 -4.22 -12.21 16.18
CA ASN A 12 -2.86 -11.94 16.66
C ASN A 12 -1.78 -12.53 15.72
N ASN A 13 -2.00 -12.38 14.42
CA ASN A 13 -1.19 -12.94 13.35
C ASN A 13 -0.22 -11.89 12.77
N GLY A 14 0.53 -11.24 13.64
CA GLY A 14 1.48 -10.19 13.28
C GLY A 14 2.80 -10.72 12.70
N PRO A 15 3.68 -9.82 12.24
CA PRO A 15 4.93 -10.20 11.57
C PRO A 15 5.97 -10.85 12.49
N ASP A 16 5.82 -10.70 13.79
CA ASP A 16 6.65 -11.30 14.84
C ASP A 16 6.08 -12.62 15.41
N LYS A 17 4.96 -13.08 14.88
CA LYS A 17 4.27 -14.31 15.26
C LYS A 17 4.51 -15.41 14.23
N PRO A 18 4.32 -16.70 14.61
CA PRO A 18 4.34 -17.77 13.63
C PRO A 18 3.26 -17.58 12.54
N HIS A 19 3.57 -18.05 11.34
CA HIS A 19 2.57 -18.11 10.27
C HIS A 19 1.40 -19.00 10.69
N ARG A 20 0.19 -18.64 10.23
CA ARG A 20 -1.01 -19.47 10.42
C ARG A 20 -1.46 -20.06 9.09
N LYS A 21 -2.12 -21.21 9.13
CA LYS A 21 -2.74 -21.80 7.93
C LYS A 21 -3.68 -20.79 7.27
N CYS A 22 -3.54 -20.63 5.97
CA CYS A 22 -4.45 -19.77 5.21
C CYS A 22 -5.91 -20.21 5.34
N ALA A 23 -6.17 -21.51 5.46
CA ALA A 23 -7.51 -22.05 5.72
C ALA A 23 -8.14 -21.47 7.00
N ARG A 24 -7.36 -21.25 8.06
CA ARG A 24 -7.85 -20.63 9.30
C ARG A 24 -8.22 -19.16 9.06
N ILE A 25 -7.37 -18.41 8.40
CA ILE A 25 -7.60 -16.99 8.10
C ILE A 25 -8.83 -16.83 7.22
N VAL A 26 -8.95 -17.61 6.16
CA VAL A 26 -10.07 -17.60 5.24
C VAL A 26 -11.36 -18.00 5.95
N GLY A 27 -11.33 -19.06 6.75
CA GLY A 27 -12.49 -19.55 7.50
C GLY A 27 -13.03 -18.53 8.50
N ASP A 28 -12.16 -17.89 9.27
CA ASP A 28 -12.56 -16.86 10.23
C ASP A 28 -13.08 -15.60 9.52
N THR A 29 -12.46 -15.19 8.44
CA THR A 29 -12.92 -14.04 7.63
C THR A 29 -14.31 -14.31 7.04
N MET A 30 -14.50 -15.47 6.48
CA MET A 30 -15.77 -15.90 5.89
C MET A 30 -16.88 -16.00 6.95
N GLY A 31 -16.58 -16.60 8.09
CA GLY A 31 -17.54 -16.80 9.15
C GLY A 31 -17.95 -15.54 9.88
N LYS A 32 -17.03 -14.59 10.05
CA LYS A 32 -17.27 -13.38 10.85
C LYS A 32 -17.63 -12.14 10.02
N TYR A 33 -17.02 -11.96 8.85
CA TYR A 33 -17.07 -10.66 8.15
C TYR A 33 -17.54 -10.74 6.71
N HIS A 34 -17.18 -11.79 5.97
CA HIS A 34 -17.42 -11.85 4.52
C HIS A 34 -18.15 -13.14 4.12
N PRO A 35 -19.50 -13.13 4.10
CA PRO A 35 -20.33 -14.32 3.87
C PRO A 35 -20.42 -14.67 2.38
N HIS A 36 -19.28 -14.88 1.74
CA HIS A 36 -19.16 -15.25 0.33
C HIS A 36 -18.25 -16.48 0.17
N GLY A 37 -18.00 -16.90 -1.05
CA GLY A 37 -17.17 -18.06 -1.33
C GLY A 37 -15.74 -17.92 -0.81
N ASP A 38 -15.18 -19.01 -0.33
CA ASP A 38 -13.82 -19.06 0.22
C ASP A 38 -12.75 -18.74 -0.83
N SER A 39 -12.99 -19.08 -2.10
CA SER A 39 -12.06 -18.80 -3.20
C SER A 39 -11.80 -17.31 -3.41
N SER A 40 -12.81 -16.46 -3.24
CA SER A 40 -12.66 -15.00 -3.37
C SER A 40 -11.82 -14.43 -2.23
N ILE A 41 -12.01 -14.93 -1.03
CA ILE A 41 -11.26 -14.52 0.16
C ILE A 41 -9.80 -14.97 0.04
N TYR A 42 -9.59 -16.23 -0.31
CA TYR A 42 -8.24 -16.77 -0.50
C TYR A 42 -7.49 -16.07 -1.63
N GLY A 43 -8.19 -15.79 -2.74
CA GLY A 43 -7.61 -15.03 -3.86
C GLY A 43 -7.14 -13.64 -3.45
N ALA A 44 -7.90 -12.94 -2.64
CA ALA A 44 -7.49 -11.63 -2.10
C ALA A 44 -6.28 -11.74 -1.17
N LEU A 45 -6.25 -12.75 -0.30
CA LEU A 45 -5.12 -13.02 0.58
C LEU A 45 -3.85 -13.31 -0.22
N VAL A 46 -3.94 -14.18 -1.21
CA VAL A 46 -2.82 -14.56 -2.09
C VAL A 46 -2.28 -13.35 -2.85
N ASN A 47 -3.15 -12.53 -3.42
CA ASN A 47 -2.75 -11.32 -4.15
C ASN A 47 -1.92 -10.38 -3.28
N MET A 48 -2.29 -10.19 -2.02
CA MET A 48 -1.54 -9.34 -1.08
C MET A 48 -0.17 -9.90 -0.71
N ALA A 49 0.09 -11.19 -0.94
CA ALA A 49 1.36 -11.83 -0.64
C ALA A 49 2.29 -11.95 -1.87
N GLN A 50 1.76 -11.77 -3.07
CA GLN A 50 2.53 -11.92 -4.30
C GLN A 50 3.35 -10.66 -4.61
N GLU A 51 4.66 -10.80 -4.69
CA GLU A 51 5.59 -9.69 -4.96
C GLU A 51 5.44 -9.08 -6.36
N TRP A 52 4.94 -9.86 -7.33
CA TRP A 52 4.68 -9.38 -8.70
C TRP A 52 3.29 -8.77 -8.89
N SER A 53 2.41 -8.91 -7.91
CA SER A 53 1.04 -8.37 -7.93
C SER A 53 0.88 -7.12 -7.07
N THR A 54 1.57 -7.06 -5.95
CA THR A 54 1.46 -6.01 -4.94
C THR A 54 2.82 -5.36 -4.73
N ARG A 55 2.90 -4.05 -4.93
CA ARG A 55 4.17 -3.31 -4.87
C ARG A 55 4.81 -3.35 -3.47
N TYR A 56 3.99 -3.24 -2.43
CA TYR A 56 4.39 -3.40 -1.02
C TYR A 56 3.47 -4.44 -0.39
N PRO A 57 3.85 -5.73 -0.42
CA PRO A 57 2.99 -6.80 0.06
C PRO A 57 2.52 -6.59 1.50
N LEU A 58 1.22 -6.75 1.72
CA LEU A 58 0.58 -6.60 3.02
C LEU A 58 0.52 -7.93 3.80
N VAL A 59 0.78 -9.03 3.13
CA VAL A 59 0.79 -10.38 3.69
C VAL A 59 2.15 -11.01 3.44
N ASP A 60 2.69 -11.64 4.47
CA ASP A 60 3.90 -12.46 4.41
C ASP A 60 3.48 -13.93 4.28
N GLY A 61 3.61 -14.47 3.08
CA GLY A 61 3.21 -15.82 2.74
C GLY A 61 4.34 -16.84 2.87
N HIS A 62 3.98 -18.06 3.26
CA HIS A 62 4.90 -19.20 3.33
C HIS A 62 4.29 -20.40 2.60
N GLY A 63 5.01 -20.91 1.60
CA GLY A 63 4.55 -21.96 0.72
C GLY A 63 4.43 -21.51 -0.73
N ASN A 64 3.65 -22.24 -1.51
CA ASN A 64 3.43 -21.94 -2.93
C ASN A 64 2.25 -20.95 -3.10
N PHE A 65 2.56 -19.71 -3.41
CA PHE A 65 1.59 -18.64 -3.69
C PHE A 65 1.44 -18.35 -5.19
N GLY A 66 1.85 -19.28 -6.05
CA GLY A 66 1.76 -19.11 -7.49
C GLY A 66 3.04 -18.56 -8.12
N SER A 67 2.96 -18.18 -9.39
CA SER A 67 4.07 -17.60 -10.15
C SER A 67 3.60 -16.57 -11.18
N VAL A 68 4.55 -15.86 -11.78
CA VAL A 68 4.29 -14.94 -12.91
C VAL A 68 3.84 -15.65 -14.18
N ASP A 69 3.93 -16.97 -14.23
CA ASP A 69 3.43 -17.81 -15.34
C ASP A 69 1.92 -18.06 -15.25
N GLY A 70 1.28 -17.53 -14.22
CA GLY A 70 -0.15 -17.71 -14.00
C GLY A 70 -0.49 -18.99 -13.25
N ASP A 71 0.52 -19.70 -12.71
CA ASP A 71 0.27 -20.81 -11.82
C ASP A 71 -0.48 -20.34 -10.59
N GLY A 72 -1.53 -21.06 -10.23
CA GLY A 72 -2.29 -20.75 -9.04
C GLY A 72 -1.53 -21.10 -7.76
N ALA A 73 -1.93 -20.49 -6.66
CA ALA A 73 -1.44 -20.87 -5.35
C ALA A 73 -1.87 -22.31 -5.01
N ALA A 74 -1.11 -22.98 -4.17
CA ALA A 74 -1.54 -24.24 -3.57
C ALA A 74 -2.81 -24.05 -2.78
N ALA A 75 -3.56 -25.12 -2.53
CA ALA A 75 -4.78 -25.03 -1.72
C ALA A 75 -4.51 -24.45 -0.34
N MET A 76 -5.47 -23.69 0.19
CA MET A 76 -5.33 -22.93 1.45
C MET A 76 -4.98 -23.79 2.68
N ARG A 77 -5.21 -25.10 2.62
CA ARG A 77 -4.80 -26.03 3.68
C ARG A 77 -3.29 -26.27 3.74
N TYR A 78 -2.56 -25.96 2.65
CA TYR A 78 -1.10 -26.15 2.56
C TYR A 78 -0.31 -24.87 2.78
N THR A 79 -0.87 -23.72 2.42
CA THR A 79 -0.18 -22.43 2.55
C THR A 79 -0.39 -21.81 3.92
N GLU A 80 0.56 -21.00 4.33
CA GLU A 80 0.54 -20.27 5.59
C GLU A 80 0.80 -18.78 5.35
N ALA A 81 0.29 -17.94 6.24
CA ALA A 81 0.45 -16.51 6.12
C ALA A 81 0.48 -15.80 7.47
N ARG A 82 1.02 -14.62 7.47
CA ARG A 82 0.96 -13.63 8.56
C ARG A 82 0.98 -12.23 7.98
N LEU A 83 0.66 -11.24 8.80
CA LEU A 83 0.77 -9.85 8.38
C LEU A 83 2.25 -9.50 8.11
N SER A 84 2.50 -8.73 7.05
CA SER A 84 3.82 -8.17 6.79
C SER A 84 4.09 -7.00 7.73
N LYS A 85 5.35 -6.58 7.83
CA LYS A 85 5.72 -5.46 8.70
C LYS A 85 5.00 -4.17 8.30
N ILE A 86 4.92 -3.86 7.01
CA ILE A 86 4.25 -2.64 6.54
C ILE A 86 2.74 -2.66 6.78
N SER A 87 2.10 -3.81 6.77
CA SER A 87 0.67 -3.91 7.01
C SER A 87 0.27 -3.51 8.43
N MET A 88 1.21 -3.54 9.37
CA MET A 88 0.97 -3.03 10.73
C MET A 88 0.70 -1.53 10.72
N GLU A 89 1.23 -0.79 9.74
CA GLU A 89 0.93 0.64 9.56
C GLU A 89 -0.49 0.86 9.02
N MET A 90 -1.04 -0.11 8.27
CA MET A 90 -2.45 -0.07 7.85
C MET A 90 -3.43 -0.21 9.01
N LEU A 91 -3.02 -0.93 10.04
CA LEU A 91 -3.84 -1.30 11.19
C LEU A 91 -3.46 -0.54 12.48
N ALA A 92 -2.46 0.35 12.40
CA ALA A 92 -1.94 1.07 13.54
C ALA A 92 -3.04 1.84 14.28
N ASP A 93 -3.07 1.69 15.59
CA ASP A 93 -4.02 2.40 16.47
C ASP A 93 -5.51 2.16 16.16
N ILE A 94 -5.83 1.02 15.53
CA ILE A 94 -7.22 0.68 15.19
C ILE A 94 -8.12 0.56 16.44
N ASN A 95 -7.54 0.28 17.60
CA ASN A 95 -8.23 0.14 18.88
C ASN A 95 -8.36 1.45 19.66
N LYS A 96 -7.91 2.58 19.08
CA LYS A 96 -7.96 3.91 19.70
C LYS A 96 -9.05 4.79 19.13
N ASP A 97 -10.16 4.22 18.72
CA ASP A 97 -11.31 4.94 18.14
C ASP A 97 -10.92 5.81 16.94
N THR A 98 -9.93 5.37 16.17
CA THR A 98 -9.40 6.14 15.01
C THR A 98 -10.27 6.06 13.78
N VAL A 99 -11.06 5.01 13.64
CA VAL A 99 -11.97 4.75 12.51
C VAL A 99 -13.33 4.28 13.01
N ASP A 100 -14.34 4.47 12.18
CA ASP A 100 -15.68 4.00 12.48
C ASP A 100 -15.81 2.49 12.28
N PHE A 101 -16.58 1.85 13.14
CA PHE A 101 -16.94 0.46 13.05
C PHE A 101 -18.42 0.33 12.76
N GLN A 102 -18.78 -0.74 12.07
CA GLN A 102 -20.17 -1.10 11.76
C GLN A 102 -20.43 -2.55 12.15
N PRO A 103 -21.70 -2.93 12.41
CA PRO A 103 -22.06 -4.34 12.57
C PRO A 103 -21.71 -5.14 11.32
N ASN A 104 -21.31 -6.40 11.51
CA ASN A 104 -21.15 -7.34 10.41
C ASN A 104 -22.53 -7.79 9.87
N PHE A 105 -22.55 -8.74 8.92
CA PHE A 105 -23.76 -9.18 8.23
C PHE A 105 -24.85 -9.78 9.15
N ASP A 106 -24.47 -10.39 10.26
CA ASP A 106 -25.42 -11.03 11.24
C ASP A 106 -25.45 -10.30 12.60
N GLU A 107 -24.83 -9.13 12.68
CA GLU A 107 -24.78 -8.28 13.88
C GLU A 107 -24.11 -8.93 15.10
N THR A 108 -23.35 -10.03 14.92
CA THR A 108 -22.63 -10.70 16.00
C THR A 108 -21.25 -10.12 16.24
N GLU A 109 -20.66 -9.48 15.25
CA GLU A 109 -19.33 -8.89 15.30
C GLU A 109 -19.37 -7.44 14.78
N ARG A 110 -18.31 -6.70 15.03
CA ARG A 110 -18.12 -5.37 14.46
C ARG A 110 -16.89 -5.36 13.57
N GLU A 111 -16.96 -4.65 12.46
CA GLU A 111 -15.87 -4.52 11.51
C GLU A 111 -15.58 -3.05 11.20
N PRO A 112 -14.32 -2.68 10.91
CA PRO A 112 -14.01 -1.31 10.53
C PRO A 112 -14.57 -0.96 9.16
N VAL A 113 -15.12 0.25 9.04
CA VAL A 113 -15.59 0.78 7.75
C VAL A 113 -14.42 1.08 6.82
N VAL A 114 -13.34 1.62 7.40
CA VAL A 114 -12.05 1.89 6.74
C VAL A 114 -10.93 1.52 7.71
N LEU A 115 -9.70 1.41 7.21
CA LEU A 115 -8.53 1.20 8.06
C LEU A 115 -7.84 2.54 8.36
N PRO A 116 -7.09 2.64 9.46
CA PRO A 116 -6.30 3.85 9.75
C PRO A 116 -5.34 4.23 8.63
N ALA A 117 -4.73 3.26 7.97
CA ALA A 117 -3.92 3.43 6.75
C ALA A 117 -2.90 4.57 6.87
N ARG A 118 -1.84 4.37 7.67
CA ARG A 118 -0.85 5.40 7.97
C ARG A 118 0.09 5.72 6.79
N PHE A 119 -0.12 5.08 5.65
CA PHE A 119 0.46 5.44 4.36
C PHE A 119 -0.62 5.35 3.29
N PRO A 120 -0.49 6.06 2.15
CA PRO A 120 -1.54 6.14 1.13
C PRO A 120 -1.61 4.87 0.28
N ASN A 121 -2.11 3.79 0.87
CA ASN A 121 -2.12 2.45 0.29
C ASN A 121 -2.84 2.35 -1.06
N LEU A 122 -3.92 3.10 -1.26
CA LEU A 122 -4.67 3.05 -2.52
C LEU A 122 -3.81 3.43 -3.73
N LEU A 123 -2.96 4.46 -3.59
CA LEU A 123 -1.99 4.85 -4.61
C LEU A 123 -0.77 3.95 -4.61
N VAL A 124 -0.27 3.60 -3.44
CA VAL A 124 1.00 2.86 -3.29
C VAL A 124 0.87 1.44 -3.85
N ASN A 125 -0.17 0.72 -3.51
CA ASN A 125 -0.41 -0.64 -4.01
C ASN A 125 -1.36 -0.69 -5.22
N GLY A 126 -2.07 0.39 -5.48
CA GLY A 126 -3.07 0.41 -6.55
C GLY A 126 -4.24 -0.52 -6.28
N THR A 127 -5.14 -0.58 -7.21
CA THR A 127 -6.27 -1.51 -7.18
C THR A 127 -6.88 -1.67 -8.56
N THR A 128 -7.59 -2.77 -8.77
CA THR A 128 -8.44 -2.98 -9.93
C THR A 128 -9.77 -3.55 -9.45
N GLY A 129 -10.85 -3.11 -10.07
CA GLY A 129 -12.17 -3.60 -9.71
C GLY A 129 -13.20 -3.27 -10.79
N ILE A 130 -14.15 -4.17 -10.98
CA ILE A 130 -15.21 -4.04 -11.96
C ILE A 130 -16.54 -4.11 -11.22
N ALA A 131 -17.37 -3.08 -11.42
CA ALA A 131 -18.74 -3.02 -10.92
C ALA A 131 -19.71 -2.82 -12.08
N VAL A 132 -21.01 -2.83 -11.77
CA VAL A 132 -22.01 -2.55 -12.81
C VAL A 132 -21.97 -1.07 -13.17
N GLY A 133 -21.68 -0.79 -14.44
CA GLY A 133 -21.63 0.57 -14.97
C GLY A 133 -20.39 1.39 -14.63
N MET A 134 -19.44 0.83 -13.89
CA MET A 134 -18.20 1.52 -13.52
C MET A 134 -17.04 0.55 -13.28
N ALA A 135 -15.83 1.05 -13.42
CA ALA A 135 -14.62 0.28 -13.12
C ALA A 135 -13.55 1.21 -12.54
N THR A 136 -12.67 0.65 -11.73
CA THR A 136 -11.47 1.33 -11.25
C THR A 136 -10.22 0.57 -11.67
N ASN A 137 -9.16 1.29 -11.98
CA ASN A 137 -7.86 0.71 -12.32
C ASN A 137 -6.77 1.71 -11.95
N ILE A 138 -6.31 1.63 -10.72
CA ILE A 138 -5.33 2.54 -10.14
C ILE A 138 -3.97 1.82 -10.13
N PRO A 139 -2.94 2.39 -10.81
CA PRO A 139 -1.63 1.77 -10.83
C PRO A 139 -0.91 1.92 -9.49
N PRO A 140 -0.01 1.00 -9.13
CA PRO A 140 0.82 1.15 -7.94
C PRO A 140 1.87 2.26 -8.10
N HIS A 141 2.34 2.80 -6.97
CA HIS A 141 3.26 3.93 -6.91
C HIS A 141 4.39 3.68 -5.91
N ASN A 142 5.46 4.43 -6.06
CA ASN A 142 6.58 4.41 -5.12
C ASN A 142 6.16 5.05 -3.79
N LEU A 143 6.47 4.41 -2.67
CA LEU A 143 6.08 4.86 -1.34
C LEU A 143 6.68 6.23 -0.99
N ARG A 144 7.98 6.42 -1.24
CA ARG A 144 8.67 7.69 -0.97
C ARG A 144 8.10 8.83 -1.78
N GLU A 145 7.88 8.63 -3.07
CA GLU A 145 7.30 9.67 -3.95
C GLU A 145 5.89 10.06 -3.48
N THR A 146 5.07 9.09 -3.16
CA THR A 146 3.68 9.32 -2.74
C THR A 146 3.61 10.03 -1.39
N ILE A 147 4.41 9.60 -0.43
CA ILE A 147 4.50 10.25 0.88
C ILE A 147 5.07 11.66 0.75
N ASN A 148 6.11 11.85 -0.06
CA ASN A 148 6.69 13.18 -0.29
C ASN A 148 5.68 14.15 -0.92
N ALA A 149 4.77 13.66 -1.76
CA ALA A 149 3.68 14.46 -2.29
C ALA A 149 2.70 14.91 -1.21
N VAL A 150 2.33 14.01 -0.30
CA VAL A 150 1.48 14.36 0.86
C VAL A 150 2.19 15.37 1.76
N VAL A 151 3.48 15.19 2.00
CA VAL A 151 4.32 16.13 2.79
C VAL A 151 4.36 17.50 2.13
N LYS A 152 4.46 17.56 0.80
CA LYS A 152 4.44 18.85 0.07
C LYS A 152 3.11 19.59 0.29
N ILE A 153 2.00 18.88 0.26
CA ILE A 153 0.68 19.47 0.54
C ILE A 153 0.64 20.02 1.98
N ILE A 154 1.14 19.24 2.94
CA ILE A 154 1.21 19.66 4.34
C ILE A 154 2.08 20.93 4.50
N ASP A 155 3.26 20.93 3.93
CA ASP A 155 4.19 22.06 4.03
C ASP A 155 3.62 23.33 3.43
N ASN A 156 2.93 23.25 2.30
CA ASN A 156 2.26 24.40 1.69
C ASN A 156 1.16 24.97 2.59
N ILE A 157 0.40 24.11 3.27
CA ILE A 157 -0.63 24.56 4.21
C ILE A 157 -0.01 25.18 5.46
N VAL A 158 0.98 24.51 6.05
CA VAL A 158 1.57 24.90 7.34
C VAL A 158 2.44 26.15 7.21
N GLU A 159 3.30 26.22 6.20
CA GLU A 159 4.30 27.29 6.06
C GLU A 159 3.81 28.48 5.23
N GLU A 160 2.98 28.24 4.21
CA GLU A 160 2.59 29.25 3.24
C GLU A 160 1.09 29.54 3.18
N ASP A 161 0.25 28.81 3.93
CA ASP A 161 -1.22 28.93 3.95
C ASP A 161 -1.84 28.88 2.54
N ARG A 162 -1.30 28.06 1.65
CA ARG A 162 -1.76 27.95 0.25
C ARG A 162 -2.08 26.53 -0.17
N GLU A 163 -2.89 26.44 -1.22
CA GLU A 163 -3.10 25.16 -1.91
C GLU A 163 -1.88 24.75 -2.73
N THR A 164 -1.72 23.45 -2.92
CA THR A 164 -0.67 22.88 -3.77
C THR A 164 -1.15 22.82 -5.21
N ALA A 165 -0.33 23.31 -6.14
CA ALA A 165 -0.62 23.19 -7.57
C ALA A 165 -0.31 21.77 -8.06
N MET A 166 -1.01 21.31 -9.09
CA MET A 166 -0.79 20.00 -9.71
C MET A 166 0.66 19.87 -10.22
N GLU A 167 1.26 20.93 -10.72
CA GLU A 167 2.62 20.96 -11.24
C GLU A 167 3.64 20.56 -10.17
N GLU A 168 3.46 21.00 -8.91
CA GLU A 168 4.32 20.65 -7.79
C GLU A 168 4.26 19.14 -7.48
N LEU A 169 3.07 18.55 -7.59
CA LEU A 169 2.85 17.12 -7.36
C LEU A 169 3.44 16.27 -8.50
N LEU A 170 3.34 16.73 -9.74
CA LEU A 170 3.91 16.05 -10.90
C LEU A 170 5.44 16.00 -10.87
N GLU A 171 6.09 16.96 -10.24
CA GLU A 171 7.53 16.94 -10.03
C GLU A 171 7.98 15.90 -8.99
N ILE A 172 7.11 15.57 -8.04
CA ILE A 172 7.40 14.64 -6.95
C ILE A 172 6.99 13.22 -7.30
N VAL A 173 5.75 13.03 -7.77
CA VAL A 173 5.24 11.73 -8.22
C VAL A 173 5.52 11.60 -9.70
N LYS A 174 6.61 10.93 -10.03
CA LYS A 174 7.09 10.84 -11.43
C LYS A 174 6.19 9.99 -12.31
N GLY A 175 5.54 8.99 -11.74
CA GLY A 175 4.66 8.09 -12.45
C GLY A 175 4.38 6.84 -11.63
N PRO A 176 3.58 5.91 -12.16
CA PRO A 176 3.41 4.60 -11.55
C PRO A 176 4.75 3.88 -11.34
N ASP A 177 4.79 3.03 -10.33
CA ASP A 177 5.94 2.20 -9.99
C ASP A 177 5.48 0.75 -9.81
N PHE A 178 5.56 -0.02 -10.88
CA PHE A 178 5.06 -1.38 -10.91
C PHE A 178 5.99 -2.35 -10.19
N PRO A 179 5.46 -3.35 -9.48
CA PRO A 179 6.28 -4.35 -8.80
C PRO A 179 7.14 -5.19 -9.76
N THR A 180 6.73 -5.26 -11.01
CA THR A 180 7.42 -6.00 -12.08
C THR A 180 8.45 -5.16 -12.83
N GLY A 181 8.65 -3.89 -12.48
CA GLY A 181 9.59 -3.00 -13.12
C GLY A 181 9.10 -2.51 -14.47
N ALA A 182 9.83 -2.82 -15.52
CA ALA A 182 9.61 -2.39 -16.91
C ALA A 182 9.85 -0.88 -17.11
N THR A 183 9.52 -0.35 -18.26
CA THR A 183 9.75 1.05 -18.62
C THR A 183 8.47 1.69 -19.12
N ILE A 184 8.11 2.83 -18.55
CA ILE A 184 7.00 3.65 -19.04
C ILE A 184 7.52 4.51 -20.21
N LEU A 185 6.78 4.54 -21.31
CA LEU A 185 7.13 5.30 -22.50
C LEU A 185 6.54 6.70 -22.45
N GLY A 186 7.39 7.68 -22.15
CA GLY A 186 7.03 9.09 -22.10
C GLY A 186 6.20 9.47 -20.88
N THR A 187 5.96 10.75 -20.70
CA THR A 187 5.26 11.33 -19.56
C THR A 187 3.86 11.82 -19.87
N ARG A 188 3.47 11.86 -21.14
CA ARG A 188 2.18 12.41 -21.57
C ARG A 188 0.99 11.65 -20.98
N GLY A 189 1.02 10.32 -21.02
CA GLY A 189 -0.04 9.48 -20.45
C GLY A 189 -0.13 9.60 -18.95
N ILE A 190 1.02 9.73 -18.27
CA ILE A 190 1.10 9.95 -16.82
C ILE A 190 0.44 11.28 -16.46
N GLU A 191 0.81 12.35 -17.16
CA GLU A 191 0.28 13.69 -16.91
C GLU A 191 -1.22 13.76 -17.13
N GLU A 192 -1.71 13.18 -18.23
CA GLU A 192 -3.14 13.10 -18.51
C GLU A 192 -3.90 12.36 -17.40
N ALA A 193 -3.39 11.20 -16.98
CA ALA A 193 -4.00 10.42 -15.91
C ALA A 193 -4.04 11.18 -14.58
N TYR A 194 -2.97 11.89 -14.24
CA TYR A 194 -2.89 12.62 -12.97
C TYR A 194 -3.73 13.90 -12.96
N ARG A 195 -3.91 14.55 -14.11
CA ARG A 195 -4.74 15.76 -14.23
C ARG A 195 -6.23 15.47 -14.31
N THR A 196 -6.61 14.36 -14.93
CA THR A 196 -8.02 14.05 -15.24
C THR A 196 -8.57 12.84 -14.48
N GLY A 197 -7.71 12.01 -13.92
CA GLY A 197 -8.08 10.72 -13.33
C GLY A 197 -8.21 9.59 -14.34
N ARG A 198 -8.03 9.85 -15.63
CA ARG A 198 -8.06 8.87 -16.71
C ARG A 198 -6.90 9.10 -17.66
N GLY A 199 -6.29 8.03 -18.11
CA GLY A 199 -5.21 8.10 -19.08
C GLY A 199 -4.71 6.74 -19.50
N LYS A 200 -3.88 6.72 -20.53
CA LYS A 200 -3.26 5.51 -21.07
C LYS A 200 -1.76 5.60 -20.88
N ILE A 201 -1.20 4.68 -20.11
CA ILE A 201 0.23 4.61 -19.84
C ILE A 201 0.78 3.40 -20.59
N ARG A 202 1.68 3.65 -21.56
CA ARG A 202 2.35 2.59 -22.30
C ARG A 202 3.56 2.09 -21.51
N VAL A 203 3.63 0.79 -21.34
CA VAL A 203 4.69 0.11 -20.58
C VAL A 203 5.36 -0.89 -21.50
N ARG A 204 6.68 -0.87 -21.50
CA ARG A 204 7.51 -1.72 -22.35
C ARG A 204 8.41 -2.59 -21.49
N ALA A 205 8.54 -3.86 -21.86
CA ALA A 205 9.48 -4.80 -21.24
C ALA A 205 10.91 -4.25 -21.28
N VAL A 206 11.71 -4.63 -20.33
CA VAL A 206 13.16 -4.38 -20.36
C VAL A 206 13.81 -5.50 -21.14
N THR A 207 14.46 -5.13 -22.23
CA THR A 207 15.10 -6.06 -23.16
C THR A 207 16.55 -5.68 -23.41
N ASN A 208 17.40 -6.66 -23.70
CA ASN A 208 18.77 -6.47 -24.08
C ASN A 208 19.10 -7.39 -25.26
N ILE A 209 19.97 -6.93 -26.15
CA ILE A 209 20.43 -7.72 -27.30
C ILE A 209 21.84 -8.20 -27.01
N GLU A 210 22.01 -9.53 -26.91
CA GLU A 210 23.30 -10.17 -26.69
C GLU A 210 23.81 -10.75 -28.01
N THR A 211 25.14 -10.67 -28.22
CA THR A 211 25.80 -11.35 -29.33
C THR A 211 26.35 -12.70 -28.84
N LEU A 212 25.94 -13.77 -29.48
CA LEU A 212 26.41 -15.12 -29.18
C LEU A 212 27.75 -15.40 -29.80
N PRO A 213 28.53 -16.40 -29.31
CA PRO A 213 29.86 -16.74 -29.84
C PRO A 213 29.86 -17.12 -31.35
N ASN A 214 28.74 -17.61 -31.86
CA ASN A 214 28.55 -17.97 -33.27
C ASN A 214 28.17 -16.79 -34.18
N GLY A 215 28.15 -15.57 -33.66
CA GLY A 215 27.78 -14.35 -34.38
C GLY A 215 26.26 -14.11 -34.48
N LYS A 216 25.44 -14.98 -33.95
CA LYS A 216 23.99 -14.80 -33.87
C LYS A 216 23.64 -13.82 -32.73
N SER A 217 22.51 -13.17 -32.87
CA SER A 217 21.95 -12.30 -31.81
C SER A 217 20.89 -13.02 -31.00
N ARG A 218 20.79 -12.62 -29.76
CA ARG A 218 19.75 -13.08 -28.82
C ARG A 218 19.09 -11.87 -28.18
N ILE A 219 17.75 -11.86 -28.17
CA ILE A 219 16.98 -10.88 -27.38
C ILE A 219 16.73 -11.51 -26.02
N VAL A 220 17.13 -10.81 -24.96
CA VAL A 220 16.91 -11.24 -23.58
C VAL A 220 15.92 -10.30 -22.93
N VAL A 221 14.82 -10.84 -22.40
CA VAL A 221 13.78 -10.11 -21.69
C VAL A 221 13.96 -10.37 -20.19
N THR A 222 14.19 -9.33 -19.42
CA THR A 222 14.45 -9.42 -17.98
C THR A 222 13.32 -8.87 -17.12
N GLU A 223 12.47 -8.00 -17.66
CA GLU A 223 11.30 -7.46 -16.98
C GLU A 223 10.13 -7.38 -17.95
N LEU A 224 8.94 -7.63 -17.46
CA LEU A 224 7.69 -7.59 -18.23
C LEU A 224 6.78 -6.46 -17.73
N PRO A 225 5.90 -5.93 -18.60
CA PRO A 225 4.86 -5.02 -18.14
C PRO A 225 3.98 -5.65 -17.06
N TYR A 226 3.45 -4.81 -16.17
CA TYR A 226 2.60 -5.23 -15.06
C TYR A 226 1.38 -6.01 -15.56
N LEU A 227 1.02 -7.08 -14.87
CA LEU A 227 -0.10 -7.99 -15.16
C LEU A 227 0.07 -8.86 -16.42
N VAL A 228 1.23 -8.87 -17.04
CA VAL A 228 1.52 -9.76 -18.17
C VAL A 228 1.91 -11.16 -17.67
N ASN A 229 1.20 -12.16 -18.18
CA ASN A 229 1.49 -13.56 -17.91
C ASN A 229 2.65 -14.02 -18.81
N LYS A 230 3.77 -14.41 -18.20
CA LYS A 230 4.99 -14.79 -18.92
C LYS A 230 4.79 -16.02 -19.81
N ALA A 231 4.12 -17.06 -19.33
CA ALA A 231 3.88 -18.27 -20.11
C ALA A 231 3.01 -17.98 -21.35
N ARG A 232 1.95 -17.19 -21.21
CA ARG A 232 1.09 -16.80 -22.34
C ARG A 232 1.83 -15.92 -23.35
N LEU A 233 2.71 -15.06 -22.88
CA LEU A 233 3.55 -14.24 -23.74
C LEU A 233 4.46 -15.12 -24.59
N ILE A 234 5.12 -16.11 -23.99
CA ILE A 234 5.99 -17.05 -24.70
C ILE A 234 5.21 -17.87 -25.72
N GLU A 235 4.03 -18.35 -25.35
CA GLU A 235 3.12 -19.03 -26.28
C GLU A 235 2.72 -18.15 -27.46
N LYS A 236 2.42 -16.88 -27.20
CA LYS A 236 2.05 -15.90 -28.25
C LYS A 236 3.21 -15.66 -29.21
N ILE A 237 4.41 -15.53 -28.71
CA ILE A 237 5.62 -15.39 -29.57
C ILE A 237 5.81 -16.64 -30.42
N ALA A 238 5.70 -17.83 -29.84
CA ALA A 238 5.79 -19.09 -30.57
C ALA A 238 4.71 -19.21 -31.65
N GLU A 239 3.49 -18.78 -31.37
CA GLU A 239 2.39 -18.74 -32.33
C GLU A 239 2.71 -17.82 -33.53
N LEU A 240 3.23 -16.62 -33.27
CA LEU A 240 3.61 -15.66 -34.31
C LEU A 240 4.74 -16.21 -35.21
N VAL A 241 5.66 -16.95 -34.64
CA VAL A 241 6.74 -17.62 -35.41
C VAL A 241 6.15 -18.73 -36.26
N ARG A 242 5.30 -19.58 -35.71
CA ARG A 242 4.65 -20.69 -36.43
C ARG A 242 3.77 -20.20 -37.58
N ASP A 243 3.03 -19.11 -37.35
CA ASP A 243 2.14 -18.49 -38.35
C ASP A 243 2.91 -17.62 -39.36
N LYS A 244 4.23 -17.56 -39.27
CA LYS A 244 5.13 -16.80 -40.15
C LYS A 244 4.85 -15.29 -40.16
N LYS A 245 4.27 -14.74 -39.08
CA LYS A 245 4.07 -13.31 -38.91
C LYS A 245 5.33 -12.58 -38.46
N ILE A 246 6.22 -13.28 -37.78
CA ILE A 246 7.57 -12.82 -37.43
C ILE A 246 8.58 -13.85 -37.97
N ASP A 247 9.48 -13.38 -38.81
CA ASP A 247 10.57 -14.17 -39.37
C ASP A 247 11.90 -13.86 -38.68
N GLY A 248 12.77 -14.87 -38.60
CA GLY A 248 14.11 -14.67 -38.02
C GLY A 248 14.31 -15.17 -36.60
N ILE A 249 13.28 -15.62 -35.92
CA ILE A 249 13.41 -16.29 -34.62
C ILE A 249 13.66 -17.78 -34.82
N THR A 250 14.75 -18.30 -34.25
CA THR A 250 15.14 -19.71 -34.40
C THR A 250 14.82 -20.55 -33.17
N ASP A 251 14.84 -19.92 -31.98
CA ASP A 251 14.58 -20.61 -30.72
C ASP A 251 14.00 -19.64 -29.69
N LEU A 252 13.26 -20.22 -28.77
CA LEU A 252 12.58 -19.46 -27.73
C LEU A 252 12.58 -20.26 -26.42
N ASN A 253 13.32 -19.79 -25.42
CA ASN A 253 13.50 -20.50 -24.15
C ASN A 253 13.25 -19.57 -22.97
N ASP A 254 12.68 -20.13 -21.92
CA ASP A 254 12.56 -19.50 -20.63
C ASP A 254 13.67 -20.01 -19.71
N HIS A 255 14.65 -19.16 -19.45
CA HIS A 255 15.77 -19.43 -18.56
C HIS A 255 15.61 -18.72 -17.20
N SER A 256 14.39 -18.34 -16.83
CA SER A 256 14.12 -17.71 -15.55
C SER A 256 14.49 -18.63 -14.38
N SER A 257 15.11 -18.06 -13.37
CA SER A 257 15.61 -18.77 -12.19
C SER A 257 15.39 -17.91 -10.92
N ARG A 258 15.94 -18.35 -9.80
CA ARG A 258 15.96 -17.57 -8.56
C ARG A 258 16.74 -16.27 -8.69
N GLU A 259 17.64 -16.18 -9.66
CA GLU A 259 18.41 -14.96 -9.95
C GLU A 259 17.59 -13.90 -10.69
N GLY A 260 16.47 -14.27 -11.27
CA GLY A 260 15.56 -13.37 -11.96
C GLY A 260 14.95 -13.95 -13.22
N MET A 261 14.10 -13.13 -13.85
CA MET A 261 13.47 -13.46 -15.12
C MET A 261 14.47 -13.37 -16.28
N ARG A 262 14.43 -14.37 -17.15
CA ARG A 262 15.26 -14.38 -18.35
C ARG A 262 14.57 -15.16 -19.45
N ILE A 263 13.93 -14.45 -20.38
CA ILE A 263 13.37 -15.03 -21.61
C ILE A 263 14.38 -14.82 -22.72
N CYS A 264 14.84 -15.89 -23.36
CA CYS A 264 15.82 -15.84 -24.42
C CYS A 264 15.16 -16.11 -25.77
N ILE A 265 15.28 -15.17 -26.70
CA ILE A 265 14.76 -15.24 -28.06
C ILE A 265 15.96 -15.25 -28.98
N ASP A 266 16.31 -16.42 -29.52
CA ASP A 266 17.45 -16.61 -30.41
C ASP A 266 17.05 -16.25 -31.85
N LEU A 267 17.93 -15.53 -32.56
CA LEU A 267 17.68 -15.03 -33.90
C LEU A 267 18.59 -15.68 -34.91
N ARG A 268 18.14 -15.73 -36.17
CA ARG A 268 19.03 -16.10 -37.29
C ARG A 268 20.19 -15.12 -37.41
N LYS A 269 21.30 -15.59 -37.98
CA LYS A 269 22.49 -14.77 -38.15
C LYS A 269 22.27 -13.53 -39.01
N ASP A 270 21.38 -13.62 -40.01
CA ASP A 270 21.02 -12.53 -40.94
C ASP A 270 19.87 -11.65 -40.44
N ALA A 271 19.26 -12.00 -39.31
CA ALA A 271 18.12 -11.24 -38.79
C ALA A 271 18.55 -9.94 -38.14
N ASN A 272 17.71 -8.91 -38.33
CA ASN A 272 17.88 -7.61 -37.64
C ASN A 272 17.13 -7.65 -36.30
N ALA A 273 17.88 -7.66 -35.20
CA ALA A 273 17.33 -7.77 -33.86
C ALA A 273 16.36 -6.63 -33.52
N ASN A 274 16.67 -5.40 -33.94
CA ASN A 274 15.82 -4.24 -33.66
C ASN A 274 14.46 -4.33 -34.39
N VAL A 275 14.45 -4.82 -35.61
CA VAL A 275 13.22 -5.01 -36.39
C VAL A 275 12.33 -6.07 -35.75
N ILE A 276 12.93 -7.19 -35.35
CA ILE A 276 12.20 -8.28 -34.68
C ILE A 276 11.65 -7.78 -33.35
N LEU A 277 12.45 -7.05 -32.59
CA LEU A 277 12.03 -6.48 -31.33
C LEU A 277 10.84 -5.51 -31.49
N ASN A 278 10.87 -4.64 -32.51
CA ASN A 278 9.76 -3.74 -32.83
C ASN A 278 8.50 -4.51 -33.23
N LEU A 279 8.63 -5.60 -33.99
CA LEU A 279 7.50 -6.48 -34.32
C LEU A 279 6.91 -7.15 -33.07
N LEU A 280 7.74 -7.56 -32.14
CA LEU A 280 7.32 -8.12 -30.85
C LEU A 280 6.56 -7.09 -30.02
N TYR A 281 7.03 -5.86 -29.96
CA TYR A 281 6.32 -4.77 -29.28
C TYR A 281 4.95 -4.49 -29.90
N LYS A 282 4.84 -4.56 -31.20
CA LYS A 282 3.60 -4.32 -31.92
C LYS A 282 2.57 -5.44 -31.75
N HIS A 283 3.02 -6.68 -31.71
CA HIS A 283 2.14 -7.86 -31.81
C HIS A 283 1.98 -8.64 -30.51
N THR A 284 2.74 -8.30 -29.47
CA THR A 284 2.71 -9.01 -28.18
C THR A 284 2.62 -8.04 -26.99
N GLN A 285 2.41 -8.60 -25.81
CA GLN A 285 2.40 -7.85 -24.55
C GLN A 285 3.81 -7.51 -24.02
N LEU A 286 4.85 -7.65 -24.82
CA LEU A 286 6.14 -7.01 -24.52
C LEU A 286 6.04 -5.50 -24.44
N GLN A 287 5.06 -4.94 -25.09
CA GLN A 287 4.59 -3.58 -24.86
C GLN A 287 3.08 -3.63 -24.63
N ASP A 288 2.63 -3.07 -23.54
CA ASP A 288 1.21 -3.08 -23.16
C ASP A 288 0.79 -1.70 -22.65
N THR A 289 -0.50 -1.45 -22.64
CA THR A 289 -1.07 -0.19 -22.19
C THR A 289 -1.82 -0.42 -20.88
N PHE A 290 -1.48 0.35 -19.85
CA PHE A 290 -2.23 0.39 -18.61
C PHE A 290 -3.26 1.52 -18.70
N GLY A 291 -4.54 1.17 -18.74
CA GLY A 291 -5.62 2.14 -18.75
C GLY A 291 -5.96 2.62 -17.35
N VAL A 292 -5.53 3.82 -17.00
CA VAL A 292 -5.77 4.40 -15.68
C VAL A 292 -7.20 4.90 -15.56
N ILE A 293 -7.88 4.48 -14.51
CA ILE A 293 -9.18 4.99 -14.07
C ILE A 293 -9.11 5.13 -12.55
N MET A 294 -8.94 6.35 -12.06
CA MET A 294 -8.81 6.59 -10.61
C MET A 294 -10.19 6.84 -9.98
N LEU A 295 -11.08 5.87 -10.16
CA LEU A 295 -12.38 5.85 -9.51
C LEU A 295 -12.21 5.42 -8.07
N SER A 296 -12.69 6.23 -7.14
CA SER A 296 -12.61 5.99 -5.71
C SER A 296 -13.93 6.30 -5.03
N LEU A 297 -14.17 5.69 -3.88
CA LEU A 297 -15.29 6.05 -3.04
C LEU A 297 -14.87 7.20 -2.13
N VAL A 298 -15.61 8.30 -2.19
CA VAL A 298 -15.35 9.50 -1.39
C VAL A 298 -16.52 9.80 -0.47
N PRO A 299 -16.29 10.43 0.71
CA PRO A 299 -17.36 10.81 1.61
C PRO A 299 -18.28 11.85 0.96
N ASN A 300 -19.60 11.63 1.10
CA ASN A 300 -20.63 12.59 0.68
C ASN A 300 -21.80 12.54 1.66
N HIS A 301 -21.93 13.57 2.52
CA HIS A 301 -23.03 13.74 3.49
C HIS A 301 -23.39 12.46 4.28
N GLY A 302 -22.37 11.79 4.84
CA GLY A 302 -22.57 10.58 5.66
C GLY A 302 -22.66 9.28 4.88
N SER A 303 -22.62 9.33 3.55
CA SER A 303 -22.52 8.17 2.67
C SER A 303 -21.23 8.23 1.84
N MET A 304 -20.97 7.17 1.10
CA MET A 304 -19.83 7.10 0.18
C MET A 304 -20.35 7.12 -1.25
N GLU A 305 -19.77 7.96 -2.11
CA GLU A 305 -20.10 8.00 -3.53
C GLU A 305 -18.89 7.71 -4.41
N PRO A 306 -19.07 7.03 -5.54
CA PRO A 306 -17.99 6.81 -6.50
C PRO A 306 -17.70 8.10 -7.29
N LYS A 307 -16.42 8.44 -7.39
CA LYS A 307 -15.95 9.61 -8.13
C LYS A 307 -14.59 9.35 -8.76
N VAL A 308 -14.41 9.78 -10.00
CA VAL A 308 -13.09 9.76 -10.64
C VAL A 308 -12.30 10.95 -10.11
N LEU A 309 -11.18 10.68 -9.47
CA LEU A 309 -10.32 11.69 -8.84
C LEU A 309 -9.05 11.91 -9.65
N ASN A 310 -8.55 13.14 -9.64
CA ASN A 310 -7.18 13.41 -10.08
C ASN A 310 -6.19 13.11 -8.95
N LEU A 311 -4.89 13.19 -9.24
CA LEU A 311 -3.85 12.89 -8.24
C LEU A 311 -3.94 13.81 -7.01
N LYS A 312 -4.15 15.09 -7.22
CA LYS A 312 -4.28 16.08 -6.13
C LYS A 312 -5.44 15.74 -5.21
N GLU A 313 -6.61 15.45 -5.77
CA GLU A 313 -7.79 15.08 -5.00
C GLU A 313 -7.58 13.80 -4.20
N MET A 314 -6.93 12.78 -4.79
CA MET A 314 -6.63 11.54 -4.07
C MET A 314 -5.73 11.78 -2.86
N LEU A 315 -4.71 12.59 -3.02
CA LEU A 315 -3.78 12.94 -1.94
C LEU A 315 -4.47 13.80 -0.87
N GLU A 316 -5.31 14.73 -1.26
CA GLU A 316 -6.07 15.58 -0.33
C GLU A 316 -7.10 14.79 0.48
N TYR A 317 -7.85 13.87 -0.14
CA TYR A 317 -8.75 12.98 0.58
C TYR A 317 -8.01 12.05 1.54
N TYR A 318 -6.86 11.55 1.14
CA TYR A 318 -6.01 10.78 2.02
C TYR A 318 -5.54 11.60 3.23
N LEU A 319 -5.10 12.83 3.01
CA LEU A 319 -4.68 13.73 4.08
C LEU A 319 -5.82 14.04 5.04
N GLU A 320 -7.01 14.32 4.53
CA GLU A 320 -8.22 14.52 5.34
C GLU A 320 -8.51 13.31 6.22
N HIS A 321 -8.40 12.10 5.65
CA HIS A 321 -8.53 10.86 6.42
C HIS A 321 -7.48 10.78 7.53
N GLN A 322 -6.22 11.12 7.26
CA GLN A 322 -5.17 11.13 8.28
C GLN A 322 -5.39 12.19 9.34
N GLU A 323 -5.89 13.36 9.00
CA GLU A 323 -6.29 14.35 9.98
C GLU A 323 -7.34 13.79 10.95
N ASN A 324 -8.34 13.09 10.45
CA ASN A 324 -9.36 12.44 11.26
C ASN A 324 -8.80 11.34 12.15
N VAL A 325 -7.95 10.47 11.59
CA VAL A 325 -7.32 9.38 12.33
C VAL A 325 -6.44 9.88 13.46
N VAL A 326 -5.57 10.84 13.20
CA VAL A 326 -4.65 11.38 14.20
C VAL A 326 -5.38 12.22 15.24
N ARG A 327 -6.39 12.98 14.84
CA ARG A 327 -7.24 13.73 15.78
C ARG A 327 -7.96 12.79 16.74
N ARG A 328 -8.57 11.74 16.24
CA ARG A 328 -9.30 10.75 17.05
C ARG A 328 -8.35 9.97 17.95
N ARG A 329 -7.17 9.58 17.45
CA ARG A 329 -6.13 8.97 18.28
C ARG A 329 -5.69 9.88 19.42
N THR A 330 -5.42 11.13 19.12
CA THR A 330 -4.98 12.11 20.10
C THR A 330 -6.06 12.37 21.15
N GLN A 331 -7.33 12.44 20.73
CA GLN A 331 -8.46 12.56 21.67
C GLN A 331 -8.57 11.32 22.57
N TYR A 332 -8.39 10.13 22.03
CA TYR A 332 -8.36 8.89 22.81
C TYR A 332 -7.23 8.89 23.83
N ASP A 333 -6.03 9.23 23.40
CA ASP A 333 -4.86 9.30 24.27
C ASP A 333 -5.02 10.37 25.34
N LEU A 334 -5.60 11.53 24.99
CA LEU A 334 -5.93 12.60 25.93
C LEU A 334 -6.91 12.12 27.00
N ASN A 335 -7.99 11.47 26.60
CA ASN A 335 -8.99 10.95 27.52
C ASN A 335 -8.38 9.94 28.49
N LYS A 336 -7.54 9.01 28.00
CA LYS A 336 -6.85 8.03 28.85
C LYS A 336 -5.86 8.68 29.80
N ALA A 337 -5.11 9.68 29.34
CA ALA A 337 -4.18 10.41 30.18
C ALA A 337 -4.90 11.22 31.27
N GLN A 338 -6.02 11.86 30.92
CA GLN A 338 -6.86 12.60 31.88
C GLN A 338 -7.48 11.68 32.94
N GLU A 339 -7.99 10.52 32.53
CA GLU A 339 -8.52 9.52 33.47
C GLU A 339 -7.46 9.08 34.46
N ARG A 340 -6.25 8.76 33.98
CA ARG A 340 -5.14 8.34 34.84
C ARG A 340 -4.66 9.49 35.73
N ALA A 341 -4.54 10.71 35.21
CA ALA A 341 -4.16 11.88 35.97
C ALA A 341 -5.17 12.18 37.10
N HIS A 342 -6.45 12.00 36.83
CA HIS A 342 -7.50 12.16 37.83
C HIS A 342 -7.37 11.16 38.99
N ILE A 343 -7.06 9.89 38.67
CA ILE A 343 -6.77 8.86 39.69
C ILE A 343 -5.54 9.25 40.51
N LEU A 344 -4.45 9.69 39.86
CA LEU A 344 -3.22 10.10 40.55
C LEU A 344 -3.42 11.32 41.44
N GLU A 345 -4.22 12.30 41.00
CA GLU A 345 -4.60 13.44 41.85
C GLU A 345 -5.27 12.97 43.14
N GLY A 346 -6.23 12.03 43.02
CA GLY A 346 -6.91 11.46 44.17
C GLY A 346 -5.97 10.70 45.09
N LEU A 347 -5.06 9.88 44.54
CA LEU A 347 -4.06 9.13 45.31
C LEU A 347 -3.09 10.07 46.05
N LEU A 348 -2.59 11.10 45.38
CA LEU A 348 -1.69 12.09 45.99
C LEU A 348 -2.41 12.89 47.09
N LYS A 349 -3.66 13.27 46.89
CA LYS A 349 -4.49 13.90 47.86
C LYS A 349 -4.72 13.02 49.09
N ALA A 350 -4.94 11.72 48.90
CA ALA A 350 -5.05 10.74 49.98
C ALA A 350 -3.74 10.59 50.76
N LEU A 351 -2.59 10.59 50.09
CA LEU A 351 -1.27 10.50 50.73
C LEU A 351 -0.96 11.76 51.56
N ASP A 352 -1.42 12.93 51.13
CA ASP A 352 -1.30 14.19 51.89
C ASP A 352 -2.14 14.17 53.18
N ASN A 353 -3.23 13.40 53.21
CA ASN A 353 -4.15 13.28 54.35
C ASN A 353 -4.27 11.82 54.77
N ILE A 354 -3.16 11.10 54.80
CA ILE A 354 -3.18 9.64 54.98
C ILE A 354 -3.77 9.18 56.30
N ASP A 355 -3.55 9.90 57.39
CA ASP A 355 -4.08 9.54 58.71
C ASP A 355 -5.62 9.61 58.73
N GLU A 356 -6.20 10.62 58.11
CA GLU A 356 -7.67 10.74 57.97
C GLU A 356 -8.23 9.63 57.06
N VAL A 357 -7.56 9.31 55.97
CA VAL A 357 -7.95 8.22 55.06
C VAL A 357 -7.93 6.87 55.77
N ILE A 358 -6.89 6.59 56.55
CA ILE A 358 -6.78 5.35 57.32
C ILE A 358 -7.90 5.28 58.37
N ARG A 359 -8.18 6.39 59.05
CA ARG A 359 -9.26 6.48 60.05
C ARG A 359 -10.62 6.17 59.42
N ILE A 360 -10.92 6.73 58.26
CA ILE A 360 -12.17 6.52 57.53
C ILE A 360 -12.31 5.02 57.11
N ILE A 361 -11.24 4.43 56.53
CA ILE A 361 -11.27 3.05 56.08
C ILE A 361 -11.44 2.10 57.26
N ARG A 362 -10.69 2.29 58.35
CA ARG A 362 -10.78 1.44 59.55
C ARG A 362 -12.09 1.57 60.29
N GLY A 363 -12.71 2.75 60.26
CA GLY A 363 -13.99 2.99 60.89
C GLY A 363 -15.22 2.51 60.08
N SER A 364 -15.04 2.12 58.86
CA SER A 364 -16.11 1.69 57.98
C SER A 364 -16.34 0.16 58.07
N ARG A 365 -17.62 -0.21 58.02
CA ARG A 365 -17.99 -1.68 58.11
C ARG A 365 -17.70 -2.45 56.84
N ASN A 366 -17.73 -1.80 55.71
CA ASN A 366 -17.47 -2.44 54.44
C ASN A 366 -16.83 -1.45 53.46
N VAL A 367 -16.40 -1.95 52.29
CA VAL A 367 -15.71 -1.18 51.26
C VAL A 367 -16.61 -0.08 50.68
N GLN A 368 -17.89 -0.34 50.51
CA GLN A 368 -18.83 0.63 49.96
C GLN A 368 -19.03 1.86 50.86
N ILE A 369 -19.13 1.63 52.17
CA ILE A 369 -19.22 2.72 53.15
C ILE A 369 -17.92 3.52 53.21
N ALA A 370 -16.77 2.83 53.21
CA ALA A 370 -15.47 3.49 53.18
C ALA A 370 -15.31 4.38 51.95
N LYS A 371 -15.68 3.89 50.77
CA LYS A 371 -15.67 4.62 49.53
C LYS A 371 -16.57 5.86 49.54
N GLN A 372 -17.78 5.70 50.05
CA GLN A 372 -18.74 6.79 50.14
C GLN A 372 -18.23 7.89 51.05
N GLU A 373 -17.68 7.54 52.24
CA GLU A 373 -17.12 8.55 53.16
C GLU A 373 -15.88 9.24 52.59
N LEU A 374 -15.02 8.55 51.80
CA LEU A 374 -13.91 9.16 51.11
C LEU A 374 -14.37 10.18 50.10
N ILE A 375 -15.43 9.86 49.34
CA ILE A 375 -16.03 10.77 48.37
C ILE A 375 -16.53 12.05 49.06
N GLU A 376 -17.28 11.91 50.15
CA GLU A 376 -17.89 13.01 50.87
C GLU A 376 -16.89 13.89 51.62
N ARG A 377 -15.93 13.26 52.35
CA ARG A 377 -15.00 14.00 53.22
C ARG A 377 -13.73 14.47 52.53
N CYS A 378 -13.27 13.74 51.49
CA CYS A 378 -12.05 14.06 50.77
C CYS A 378 -12.33 14.75 49.43
N GLU A 379 -13.58 15.06 49.11
CA GLU A 379 -13.97 15.69 47.84
C GLU A 379 -13.48 14.92 46.63
N LEU A 380 -13.62 13.59 46.65
CA LEU A 380 -13.20 12.67 45.57
C LEU A 380 -14.38 12.23 44.76
N THR A 381 -14.09 11.72 43.56
CA THR A 381 -15.05 11.00 42.72
C THR A 381 -14.92 9.48 42.95
N ASP A 382 -15.83 8.71 42.34
CA ASP A 382 -15.93 7.26 42.57
C ASP A 382 -14.63 6.50 42.21
N VAL A 383 -14.04 6.82 41.05
CA VAL A 383 -12.86 6.09 40.55
C VAL A 383 -11.60 6.28 41.40
N PRO A 384 -11.20 7.52 41.76
CA PRO A 384 -10.12 7.74 42.72
C PRO A 384 -10.39 7.13 44.11
N ALA A 385 -11.61 7.20 44.61
CA ALA A 385 -11.99 6.59 45.87
C ALA A 385 -11.81 5.06 45.81
N GLN A 386 -12.18 4.40 44.73
CA GLN A 386 -11.94 2.99 44.52
C GLN A 386 -10.44 2.65 44.50
N ALA A 387 -9.64 3.47 43.82
CA ALA A 387 -8.19 3.31 43.78
C ALA A 387 -7.54 3.44 45.15
N ILE A 388 -8.06 4.31 46.03
CA ILE A 388 -7.57 4.48 47.40
C ILE A 388 -7.86 3.24 48.23
N VAL A 389 -9.06 2.68 48.18
CA VAL A 389 -9.41 1.47 48.97
C VAL A 389 -8.66 0.23 48.46
N ASP A 390 -8.27 0.22 47.20
CA ASP A 390 -7.46 -0.88 46.61
C ASP A 390 -5.95 -0.66 46.77
N MET A 391 -5.52 0.44 47.41
CA MET A 391 -4.11 0.78 47.56
C MET A 391 -3.39 -0.19 48.45
N ARG A 392 -2.21 -0.65 48.03
CA ARG A 392 -1.34 -1.51 48.80
C ARG A 392 -0.54 -0.70 49.82
N LEU A 393 -0.23 -1.30 50.98
CA LEU A 393 0.52 -0.62 52.04
C LEU A 393 1.88 -0.09 51.58
N ARG A 394 2.53 -0.75 50.63
CA ARG A 394 3.81 -0.28 50.04
C ARG A 394 3.71 1.11 49.38
N ALA A 395 2.52 1.48 48.93
CA ALA A 395 2.28 2.78 48.30
C ALA A 395 2.42 3.95 49.28
N LEU A 396 2.42 3.66 50.60
CA LEU A 396 2.61 4.68 51.66
C LEU A 396 4.07 5.10 51.83
N THR A 397 5.02 4.42 51.20
CA THR A 397 6.44 4.77 51.28
C THR A 397 6.74 6.05 50.49
N GLY A 398 7.76 6.80 50.95
CA GLY A 398 8.17 8.03 50.25
C GLY A 398 8.62 7.78 48.82
N LEU A 399 9.29 6.67 48.54
CA LEU A 399 9.73 6.31 47.20
C LEU A 399 8.55 6.08 46.23
N GLU A 400 7.51 5.41 46.69
CA GLU A 400 6.30 5.20 45.86
C GLU A 400 5.54 6.52 45.62
N ARG A 401 5.54 7.42 46.63
CA ARG A 401 5.00 8.78 46.44
C ARG A 401 5.75 9.55 45.34
N GLU A 402 7.08 9.50 45.37
CA GLU A 402 7.91 10.13 44.33
C GLU A 402 7.61 9.60 42.94
N LYS A 403 7.37 8.29 42.80
CA LYS A 403 6.97 7.67 41.52
C LYS A 403 5.61 8.17 41.05
N LEU A 404 4.64 8.31 41.95
CA LEU A 404 3.31 8.84 41.58
C LEU A 404 3.38 10.30 41.17
N GLU A 405 4.18 11.11 41.86
CA GLU A 405 4.40 12.52 41.49
C GLU A 405 5.10 12.65 40.13
N ALA A 406 6.09 11.82 39.85
CA ALA A 406 6.78 11.79 38.55
C ALA A 406 5.85 11.36 37.43
N GLU A 407 5.03 10.33 37.64
CA GLU A 407 4.02 9.86 36.69
C GLU A 407 2.99 10.97 36.40
N TYR A 408 2.51 11.64 37.46
CA TYR A 408 1.56 12.75 37.32
C TYR A 408 2.14 13.92 36.49
N ALA A 409 3.38 14.31 36.77
CA ALA A 409 4.05 15.37 36.02
C ALA A 409 4.21 15.00 34.54
N GLU A 410 4.58 13.77 34.26
CA GLU A 410 4.70 13.24 32.89
C GLU A 410 3.35 13.25 32.18
N LEU A 411 2.30 12.80 32.83
CA LEU A 411 0.94 12.82 32.29
C LEU A 411 0.45 14.23 32.01
N MET A 412 0.70 15.18 32.89
CA MET A 412 0.31 16.59 32.70
C MET A 412 1.02 17.19 31.49
N GLU A 413 2.27 16.85 31.24
CA GLU A 413 3.00 17.27 30.06
C GLU A 413 2.40 16.65 28.79
N LYS A 414 2.06 15.37 28.80
CA LYS A 414 1.38 14.70 27.69
C LYS A 414 0.01 15.31 27.42
N ILE A 415 -0.78 15.57 28.46
CA ILE A 415 -2.10 16.21 28.33
C ILE A 415 -1.98 17.57 27.66
N ARG A 416 -1.00 18.37 28.05
CA ARG A 416 -0.74 19.68 27.46
C ARG A 416 -0.42 19.59 25.98
N LYS A 417 0.43 18.64 25.61
CA LYS A 417 0.78 18.36 24.20
C LYS A 417 -0.42 17.92 23.39
N PHE A 418 -1.23 17.00 23.91
CA PHE A 418 -2.43 16.52 23.22
C PHE A 418 -3.47 17.63 23.03
N GLN A 419 -3.68 18.45 24.03
CA GLN A 419 -4.58 19.60 23.93
C GLN A 419 -4.10 20.62 22.89
N ALA A 420 -2.79 20.86 22.81
CA ALA A 420 -2.20 21.75 21.82
C ALA A 420 -2.40 21.23 20.39
N ILE A 421 -2.21 19.93 20.17
CA ILE A 421 -2.42 19.28 18.87
C ILE A 421 -3.89 19.39 18.45
N LEU A 422 -4.82 19.15 19.35
CA LEU A 422 -6.26 19.23 19.07
C LEU A 422 -6.75 20.65 18.81
N ALA A 423 -6.09 21.65 19.39
CA ALA A 423 -6.47 23.07 19.25
C ALA A 423 -5.91 23.72 17.98
N ASP A 424 -4.86 23.18 17.38
CA ASP A 424 -4.16 23.79 16.26
C ASP A 424 -3.99 22.79 15.10
N ARG A 425 -4.67 23.02 13.98
CA ARG A 425 -4.59 22.20 12.78
C ARG A 425 -3.17 22.11 12.23
N LYS A 426 -2.41 23.20 12.26
CA LYS A 426 -1.02 23.21 11.76
C LYS A 426 -0.13 22.28 12.58
N LEU A 427 -0.33 22.24 13.88
CA LEU A 427 0.39 21.32 14.76
C LEU A 427 0.00 19.86 14.50
N LEU A 428 -1.28 19.61 14.29
CA LEU A 428 -1.78 18.28 13.87
C LEU A 428 -1.13 17.83 12.56
N LEU A 429 -1.07 18.70 11.56
CA LEU A 429 -0.44 18.42 10.27
C LEU A 429 1.05 18.14 10.42
N ARG A 430 1.76 18.82 11.30
CA ARG A 430 3.17 18.55 11.59
C ARG A 430 3.37 17.16 12.20
N VAL A 431 2.49 16.75 13.09
CA VAL A 431 2.53 15.40 13.65
C VAL A 431 2.34 14.34 12.54
N ILE A 432 1.36 14.54 11.68
CA ILE A 432 1.13 13.66 10.52
C ILE A 432 2.37 13.61 9.63
N ARG A 433 2.95 14.77 9.33
CA ARG A 433 4.15 14.89 8.49
C ARG A 433 5.32 14.06 9.03
N GLU A 434 5.64 14.22 10.30
CA GLU A 434 6.74 13.47 10.93
C GLU A 434 6.50 11.97 10.92
N GLU A 435 5.28 11.54 11.23
CA GLU A 435 4.94 10.12 11.29
C GLU A 435 4.96 9.44 9.92
N ILE A 436 4.42 10.07 8.87
CA ILE A 436 4.45 9.49 7.53
C ILE A 436 5.85 9.51 6.91
N LEU A 437 6.68 10.52 7.22
CA LEU A 437 8.09 10.53 6.81
C LEU A 437 8.87 9.38 7.45
N ALA A 438 8.60 9.08 8.71
CA ALA A 438 9.21 7.92 9.38
C ALA A 438 8.84 6.61 8.69
N ILE A 439 7.61 6.47 8.21
CA ILE A 439 7.16 5.30 7.44
C ILE A 439 7.87 5.24 6.09
N ALA A 440 8.01 6.37 5.40
CA ALA A 440 8.74 6.45 4.13
C ALA A 440 10.21 6.04 4.30
N GLU A 441 10.86 6.45 5.38
CA GLU A 441 12.24 6.07 5.69
C GLU A 441 12.37 4.58 6.01
N LYS A 442 11.46 4.06 6.82
CA LYS A 442 11.51 2.66 7.29
C LYS A 442 11.21 1.65 6.19
N TYR A 443 10.23 1.91 5.33
CA TYR A 443 9.72 0.96 4.34
C TYR A 443 9.97 1.37 2.89
N GLY A 444 10.42 2.59 2.66
CA GLY A 444 10.69 3.10 1.31
C GLY A 444 11.82 2.37 0.62
N ASP A 445 11.72 2.27 -0.67
CA ASP A 445 12.70 1.68 -1.56
C ASP A 445 12.84 2.50 -2.84
N ASP A 446 13.78 2.11 -3.66
CA ASP A 446 14.00 2.76 -4.94
C ASP A 446 12.91 2.38 -5.94
N ARG A 447 12.70 3.25 -6.91
CA ARG A 447 11.79 3.03 -8.02
C ARG A 447 12.21 1.80 -8.82
N LYS A 448 11.26 0.91 -9.10
CA LYS A 448 11.45 -0.29 -9.92
C LYS A 448 11.18 -0.05 -11.40
N THR A 449 10.20 0.80 -11.71
CA THR A 449 9.81 1.13 -13.08
C THR A 449 10.53 2.38 -13.53
N SER A 450 11.30 2.27 -14.62
CA SER A 450 11.94 3.44 -15.24
C SER A 450 10.95 4.20 -16.12
N ILE A 451 11.24 5.48 -16.32
CA ILE A 451 10.46 6.35 -17.21
C ILE A 451 11.39 6.75 -18.35
N GLY A 452 11.08 6.24 -19.55
CA GLY A 452 11.82 6.52 -20.77
C GLY A 452 11.26 7.68 -21.56
N TYR A 453 11.88 7.96 -22.69
CA TYR A 453 11.42 8.97 -23.62
C TYR A 453 10.15 8.52 -24.32
N ASP A 454 9.35 9.48 -24.77
CA ASP A 454 8.18 9.23 -25.60
C ASP A 454 8.65 8.64 -26.93
N VAL A 455 8.31 7.38 -27.16
CA VAL A 455 8.58 6.70 -28.41
C VAL A 455 7.32 6.78 -29.23
N TYR A 456 7.41 7.42 -30.41
CA TYR A 456 6.33 7.48 -31.38
C TYR A 456 5.78 6.08 -31.66
N ASP A 457 4.52 6.01 -32.07
CA ASP A 457 3.93 4.75 -32.51
C ASP A 457 4.86 4.10 -33.54
N ILE A 458 5.08 2.79 -33.38
CA ILE A 458 5.95 2.03 -34.28
C ILE A 458 5.42 2.22 -35.71
N SER A 459 6.18 2.94 -36.53
CA SER A 459 5.84 3.18 -37.91
C SER A 459 6.14 1.94 -38.77
N THR A 460 5.56 1.89 -39.96
CA THR A 460 5.90 0.84 -40.91
C THR A 460 7.39 0.85 -41.25
N GLU A 461 8.02 2.03 -41.22
CA GLU A 461 9.45 2.20 -41.47
C GLU A 461 10.32 1.56 -40.39
N ASP A 462 9.91 1.58 -39.12
CA ASP A 462 10.62 0.95 -38.01
C ASP A 462 10.58 -0.59 -38.06
N LEU A 463 9.70 -1.12 -38.86
CA LEU A 463 9.52 -2.55 -39.08
C LEU A 463 10.32 -3.08 -40.28
N ILE A 464 10.95 -2.17 -41.05
CA ILE A 464 11.73 -2.53 -42.23
C ILE A 464 13.21 -2.62 -41.86
N PRO A 465 13.89 -3.77 -42.16
CA PRO A 465 15.31 -3.88 -41.92
C PRO A 465 16.11 -2.82 -42.66
N ARG A 466 17.01 -2.13 -41.95
CA ARG A 466 18.02 -1.26 -42.59
C ARG A 466 19.16 -2.13 -43.08
N GLU A 467 19.14 -2.42 -44.35
CA GLU A 467 20.15 -3.24 -45.03
C GLU A 467 20.62 -2.61 -46.33
N ASN A 468 21.82 -2.94 -46.77
CA ASN A 468 22.31 -2.52 -48.05
C ASN A 468 21.53 -3.26 -49.14
N THR A 469 20.92 -2.51 -50.04
CA THR A 469 20.10 -3.08 -51.11
C THR A 469 20.53 -2.56 -52.46
N VAL A 470 20.32 -3.36 -53.47
CA VAL A 470 20.48 -2.98 -54.87
C VAL A 470 19.12 -2.67 -55.44
N ILE A 471 18.98 -1.52 -56.03
CA ILE A 471 17.77 -1.10 -56.75
C ILE A 471 18.04 -1.28 -58.24
N THR A 472 17.28 -2.13 -58.89
CA THR A 472 17.32 -2.30 -60.35
C THR A 472 16.11 -1.63 -60.97
N MET A 473 16.35 -0.94 -62.08
CA MET A 473 15.29 -0.30 -62.84
C MET A 473 15.39 -0.70 -64.31
N THR A 474 14.28 -1.15 -64.87
CA THR A 474 14.23 -1.51 -66.27
C THR A 474 14.04 -0.26 -67.17
N LYS A 475 14.31 -0.38 -68.49
CA LYS A 475 14.08 0.70 -69.45
C LYS A 475 12.62 1.17 -69.53
N LEU A 476 11.69 0.29 -69.05
CA LEU A 476 10.27 0.56 -69.03
C LEU A 476 9.79 1.16 -67.73
N GLY A 477 10.72 1.49 -66.77
CA GLY A 477 10.40 2.15 -65.52
C GLY A 477 9.99 1.23 -64.34
N TYR A 478 10.09 -0.11 -64.49
CA TYR A 478 9.85 -1.00 -63.38
C TYR A 478 11.05 -1.02 -62.42
N ILE A 479 10.77 -0.81 -61.12
CA ILE A 479 11.80 -0.80 -60.08
C ILE A 479 11.65 -2.01 -59.20
N LYS A 480 12.79 -2.66 -58.89
CA LYS A 480 12.87 -3.78 -57.93
C LYS A 480 14.00 -3.57 -56.92
N ARG A 481 13.68 -3.80 -55.67
CA ARG A 481 14.65 -3.80 -54.57
C ARG A 481 15.10 -5.27 -54.29
N MET A 482 16.39 -5.49 -54.16
CA MET A 482 16.98 -6.77 -53.78
C MET A 482 18.05 -6.55 -52.72
N THR A 483 18.27 -7.52 -51.83
CA THR A 483 19.40 -7.56 -50.90
C THR A 483 20.69 -7.85 -51.64
N VAL A 484 21.83 -7.37 -51.10
CA VAL A 484 23.15 -7.51 -51.76
C VAL A 484 23.59 -8.99 -51.84
N ASP A 485 23.05 -9.83 -50.99
CA ASP A 485 23.44 -11.24 -50.89
C ASP A 485 22.55 -12.20 -51.70
N ASN A 486 21.76 -11.70 -52.61
CA ASN A 486 20.93 -12.49 -53.53
C ASN A 486 21.39 -12.38 -55.00
#